data_c09c9bfc1ae24417c417ee067a508ab9
#
_entry.id   c09c9bfc1ae24417c417ee067a508ab9
#
_cell.length_a   1.000
_cell.length_b   1.000
_cell.length_c   1.000
_cell.angle_alpha   90.00
_cell.angle_beta   90.00
_cell.angle_gamma   90.00
#
_symmetry.space_group_name_H-M   'P 1'
#
loop_
_entity.id
_entity.type
_entity.pdbx_description
1 polymer ?
#
loop_
_entity_poly.entity_id
_entity_poly.type
_entity_poly.pdbx_seq_one_letter_code
_entity_poly.pdbx_strand_id
1 'polypeptide(L)'
;VMDVVIAGAAETDEIGVLPGHSTMRLHVEGARNAVADAGLRMTDIDGIASVSAPGPIQVADALGVRPRWIDGTGVGGTSFLLHVRHAVEAIRAGHAATVLVTHGESGKSRVGAARGAFPASSPNAQFEVPYGVTGPPSMFTIPLLRYMKEFGLTAEQLASVAVAQRKWAARNPRARYRDPITVEDVLASRMISYPLHLLECCLVTDGGGALVITSAERARDLPRPPVHILGTGETFESPLISQMADFTTSAAFRRSSAEAFAEAGITHGDVDHLMIYDAFAHVPIYGLEDLGFLPRGEAGAFIAEGHTEPGGRLPMNTNGGGLSYTHTGMYGMFLIQESVRQLRGQAAAQVPGAEISVVQGNGGMFMAAGTLVLSNRRA
;
A
#
# COMPACT_ATOMS: atom_id res chain seq x y z
N VAL A 1 19.12 19.78 3.68
CA VAL A 1 17.69 19.53 3.97
C VAL A 1 17.61 18.62 5.19
N MET A 2 16.63 18.85 6.09
CA MET A 2 16.42 18.00 7.28
C MET A 2 16.05 16.57 6.81
N ASP A 3 16.81 15.59 7.30
CA ASP A 3 16.55 14.18 7.04
C ASP A 3 15.41 13.69 7.95
N VAL A 4 14.41 13.04 7.37
CA VAL A 4 13.20 12.55 8.04
C VAL A 4 13.11 11.03 7.86
N VAL A 5 12.72 10.36 8.94
CA VAL A 5 12.74 8.90 9.03
C VAL A 5 11.44 8.32 9.58
N ILE A 6 11.18 7.07 9.25
CA ILE A 6 10.22 6.25 9.96
C ILE A 6 10.94 5.63 11.16
N ALA A 7 10.57 6.08 12.36
CA ALA A 7 11.16 5.64 13.63
C ALA A 7 10.42 4.45 14.23
N GLY A 8 9.11 4.31 13.96
CA GLY A 8 8.28 3.20 14.42
C GLY A 8 7.30 2.75 13.34
N ALA A 9 7.07 1.44 13.25
CA ALA A 9 6.10 0.86 12.34
C ALA A 9 5.56 -0.45 12.91
N ALA A 10 4.26 -0.52 13.13
CA ALA A 10 3.63 -1.73 13.65
C ALA A 10 2.19 -1.89 13.18
N GLU A 11 1.77 -3.13 13.06
CA GLU A 11 0.40 -3.53 12.79
C GLU A 11 -0.37 -3.74 14.09
N THR A 12 -1.68 -3.96 13.99
CA THR A 12 -2.49 -4.53 15.05
C THR A 12 -1.99 -5.94 15.42
N ASP A 13 -2.22 -6.39 16.65
CA ASP A 13 -1.75 -7.69 17.14
C ASP A 13 -2.24 -8.84 16.26
N GLU A 14 -3.49 -8.75 15.82
CA GLU A 14 -4.12 -9.68 14.90
C GLU A 14 -4.62 -8.98 13.64
N ILE A 15 -4.71 -9.75 12.54
CA ILE A 15 -5.35 -9.40 11.28
C ILE A 15 -6.25 -10.55 10.82
N GLY A 16 -7.29 -10.25 10.05
CA GLY A 16 -8.13 -11.30 9.46
C GLY A 16 -9.62 -11.12 9.73
N VAL A 17 -10.21 -11.87 10.65
CA VAL A 17 -11.62 -11.77 11.04
C VAL A 17 -11.71 -11.43 12.51
N LEU A 18 -12.00 -10.17 12.82
CA LEU A 18 -11.93 -9.61 14.17
C LEU A 18 -13.29 -9.00 14.60
N PRO A 19 -14.32 -9.81 14.86
CA PRO A 19 -15.67 -9.31 15.12
C PRO A 19 -15.79 -8.54 16.44
N GLY A 20 -14.80 -8.62 17.32
CA GLY A 20 -14.71 -7.85 18.57
C GLY A 20 -13.96 -6.51 18.44
N HIS A 21 -13.50 -6.13 17.25
CA HIS A 21 -12.67 -4.95 17.04
C HIS A 21 -13.38 -3.92 16.15
N SER A 22 -13.73 -2.79 16.74
CA SER A 22 -14.21 -1.63 15.94
C SER A 22 -13.06 -0.97 15.20
N THR A 23 -13.38 -0.24 14.15
CA THR A 23 -12.41 0.56 13.39
C THR A 23 -11.57 1.45 14.32
N MET A 24 -12.18 2.13 15.29
CA MET A 24 -11.47 2.96 16.28
C MET A 24 -10.49 2.12 17.12
N ARG A 25 -10.89 0.94 17.59
CA ARG A 25 -10.01 0.05 18.35
C ARG A 25 -8.78 -0.35 17.54
N LEU A 26 -8.96 -0.67 16.26
CA LEU A 26 -7.85 -1.03 15.35
C LEU A 26 -6.87 0.15 15.15
N HIS A 27 -7.38 1.38 15.00
CA HIS A 27 -6.51 2.58 14.98
C HIS A 27 -5.71 2.73 16.27
N VAL A 28 -6.37 2.63 17.43
CA VAL A 28 -5.73 2.82 18.74
C VAL A 28 -4.68 1.73 19.02
N GLU A 29 -4.98 0.49 18.68
CA GLU A 29 -4.07 -0.64 18.87
C GLU A 29 -2.83 -0.51 17.98
N GLY A 30 -3.00 -0.28 16.67
CA GLY A 30 -1.89 -0.05 15.76
C GLY A 30 -1.03 1.16 16.15
N ALA A 31 -1.68 2.26 16.59
CA ALA A 31 -0.98 3.45 17.07
C ALA A 31 -0.10 3.17 18.31
N ARG A 32 -0.65 2.46 19.30
CA ARG A 32 0.11 2.08 20.51
C ARG A 32 1.29 1.19 20.18
N ASN A 33 1.08 0.22 19.30
CA ASN A 33 2.13 -0.70 18.85
C ASN A 33 3.26 0.04 18.13
N ALA A 34 2.93 0.97 17.22
CA ALA A 34 3.94 1.75 16.49
C ALA A 34 4.72 2.72 17.38
N VAL A 35 4.04 3.38 18.33
CA VAL A 35 4.69 4.28 19.30
C VAL A 35 5.60 3.48 20.24
N ALA A 36 5.19 2.29 20.68
CA ALA A 36 6.02 1.38 21.46
C ALA A 36 7.23 0.85 20.65
N ASP A 37 7.03 0.50 19.37
CA ASP A 37 8.13 0.12 18.46
C ASP A 37 9.18 1.23 18.32
N ALA A 38 8.73 2.49 18.23
CA ALA A 38 9.62 3.65 18.23
C ALA A 38 10.33 3.91 19.58
N GLY A 39 9.89 3.27 20.68
CA GLY A 39 10.40 3.58 22.02
C GLY A 39 9.96 4.96 22.54
N LEU A 40 8.87 5.50 22.00
CA LEU A 40 8.29 6.78 22.38
C LEU A 40 7.07 6.61 23.27
N ARG A 41 6.62 7.73 23.85
CA ARG A 41 5.35 7.80 24.57
C ARG A 41 4.31 8.50 23.70
N MET A 42 3.05 8.25 23.94
CA MET A 42 1.95 8.91 23.23
C MET A 42 1.99 10.45 23.39
N THR A 43 2.53 10.94 24.50
CA THR A 43 2.75 12.36 24.76
C THR A 43 3.84 13.01 23.90
N ASP A 44 4.67 12.21 23.23
CA ASP A 44 5.72 12.70 22.34
C ASP A 44 5.19 12.97 20.92
N ILE A 45 3.93 12.60 20.64
CA ILE A 45 3.25 12.82 19.37
C ILE A 45 2.62 14.20 19.34
N ASP A 46 2.99 15.02 18.35
CA ASP A 46 2.46 16.37 18.15
C ASP A 46 1.83 16.60 16.74
N GLY A 47 1.87 15.58 15.90
CA GLY A 47 1.16 15.53 14.63
C GLY A 47 0.43 14.20 14.44
N ILE A 48 -0.73 14.22 13.75
CA ILE A 48 -1.48 13.00 13.45
C ILE A 48 -2.08 13.05 12.04
N ALA A 49 -2.02 11.92 11.35
CA ALA A 49 -2.70 11.72 10.07
C ALA A 49 -3.50 10.42 10.09
N SER A 50 -4.70 10.46 9.54
CA SER A 50 -5.52 9.27 9.27
C SER A 50 -6.55 9.55 8.20
N VAL A 51 -7.11 8.49 7.61
CA VAL A 51 -8.09 8.58 6.54
C VAL A 51 -9.39 7.87 6.91
N SER A 52 -10.50 8.35 6.34
CA SER A 52 -11.85 7.79 6.52
C SER A 52 -12.46 8.12 7.90
N ALA A 53 -13.43 7.32 8.34
CA ALA A 53 -14.06 7.43 9.65
C ALA A 53 -13.65 6.23 10.51
N PRO A 54 -13.08 6.48 11.71
CA PRO A 54 -12.89 7.79 12.37
C PRO A 54 -11.77 8.62 11.75
N GLY A 55 -11.97 9.94 11.68
CA GLY A 55 -10.96 10.87 11.18
C GLY A 55 -9.87 11.19 12.20
N PRO A 56 -8.85 11.98 11.82
CA PRO A 56 -7.67 12.22 12.66
C PRO A 56 -8.00 12.86 14.01
N ILE A 57 -9.03 13.71 14.09
CA ILE A 57 -9.44 14.36 15.35
C ILE A 57 -9.99 13.33 16.35
N GLN A 58 -10.86 12.42 15.89
CA GLN A 58 -11.44 11.38 16.74
C GLN A 58 -10.38 10.36 17.19
N VAL A 59 -9.45 10.01 16.31
CA VAL A 59 -8.32 9.12 16.64
C VAL A 59 -7.39 9.79 17.65
N ALA A 60 -7.06 11.08 17.48
CA ALA A 60 -6.26 11.84 18.42
C ALA A 60 -6.91 11.89 19.82
N ASP A 61 -8.21 12.13 19.88
CA ASP A 61 -8.96 12.18 21.14
C ASP A 61 -8.96 10.81 21.85
N ALA A 62 -9.20 9.72 21.12
CA ALA A 62 -9.16 8.36 21.65
C ALA A 62 -7.77 7.95 22.15
N LEU A 63 -6.69 8.52 21.59
CA LEU A 63 -5.31 8.31 22.03
C LEU A 63 -4.87 9.25 23.16
N GLY A 64 -5.66 10.26 23.50
CA GLY A 64 -5.29 11.32 24.44
C GLY A 64 -4.23 12.30 23.89
N VAL A 65 -4.05 12.36 22.57
CA VAL A 65 -3.09 13.26 21.90
C VAL A 65 -3.78 14.61 21.63
N ARG A 66 -3.00 15.69 21.75
CA ARG A 66 -3.43 17.05 21.36
C ARG A 66 -2.47 17.57 20.28
N PRO A 67 -2.66 17.14 19.02
CA PRO A 67 -1.74 17.46 17.95
C PRO A 67 -1.84 18.93 17.56
N ARG A 68 -0.71 19.52 17.19
CA ARG A 68 -0.65 20.85 16.58
C ARG A 68 -0.70 20.82 15.06
N TRP A 69 -0.54 19.63 14.47
CA TRP A 69 -0.68 19.37 13.04
C TRP A 69 -1.55 18.15 12.79
N ILE A 70 -2.47 18.26 11.84
CA ILE A 70 -3.37 17.17 11.45
C ILE A 70 -3.49 17.09 9.93
N ASP A 71 -3.62 15.86 9.41
CA ASP A 71 -3.94 15.58 8.02
C ASP A 71 -5.02 14.50 7.92
N GLY A 72 -6.01 14.77 7.07
CA GLY A 72 -7.12 13.85 6.78
C GLY A 72 -7.27 13.55 5.29
N THR A 73 -6.20 13.72 4.50
CA THR A 73 -6.22 13.47 3.06
C THR A 73 -6.69 12.05 2.77
N GLY A 74 -7.81 11.93 2.03
CA GLY A 74 -8.46 10.68 1.74
C GLY A 74 -8.57 10.42 0.24
N VAL A 75 -7.68 9.59 -0.31
CA VAL A 75 -7.61 9.22 -1.73
C VAL A 75 -7.55 7.69 -1.92
N GLY A 76 -8.18 6.94 -1.03
CA GLY A 76 -8.16 5.48 -1.05
C GLY A 76 -6.85 4.90 -0.52
N GLY A 77 -6.45 3.74 -1.03
CA GLY A 77 -5.36 2.95 -0.47
C GLY A 77 -3.99 3.61 -0.46
N THR A 78 -3.74 4.60 -1.30
CA THR A 78 -2.48 5.36 -1.33
C THR A 78 -2.40 6.47 -0.28
N SER A 79 -3.49 6.77 0.43
CA SER A 79 -3.55 7.89 1.40
C SER A 79 -2.38 7.88 2.39
N PHE A 80 -1.95 6.70 2.85
CA PHE A 80 -0.87 6.58 3.83
C PHE A 80 0.49 7.00 3.27
N LEU A 81 0.72 6.81 1.97
CA LEU A 81 1.94 7.26 1.31
C LEU A 81 1.95 8.80 1.22
N LEU A 82 0.79 9.40 0.90
CA LEU A 82 0.63 10.85 0.91
C LEU A 82 0.82 11.41 2.33
N HIS A 83 0.26 10.76 3.35
CA HIS A 83 0.46 11.16 4.75
C HIS A 83 1.93 11.12 5.17
N VAL A 84 2.72 10.14 4.66
CA VAL A 84 4.17 10.12 4.89
C VAL A 84 4.83 11.35 4.25
N ARG A 85 4.53 11.66 2.98
CA ARG A 85 5.03 12.86 2.30
C ARG A 85 4.67 14.14 3.04
N HIS A 86 3.38 14.31 3.39
CA HIS A 86 2.90 15.49 4.10
C HIS A 86 3.53 15.62 5.51
N ALA A 87 3.76 14.48 6.19
CA ALA A 87 4.48 14.47 7.47
C ALA A 87 5.94 14.90 7.30
N VAL A 88 6.63 14.46 6.24
CA VAL A 88 8.00 14.90 5.92
C VAL A 88 8.03 16.41 5.73
N GLU A 89 7.12 16.97 4.97
CA GLU A 89 7.02 18.41 4.73
C GLU A 89 6.69 19.18 6.02
N ALA A 90 5.75 18.69 6.82
CA ALA A 90 5.36 19.30 8.09
C ALA A 90 6.52 19.32 9.10
N ILE A 91 7.32 18.26 9.17
CA ILE A 91 8.49 18.17 10.04
C ILE A 91 9.59 19.12 9.56
N ARG A 92 9.88 19.13 8.26
CA ARG A 92 10.85 20.03 7.63
C ARG A 92 10.49 21.51 7.85
N ALA A 93 9.20 21.84 7.80
CA ALA A 93 8.68 23.19 8.03
C ALA A 93 8.53 23.55 9.52
N GLY A 94 8.78 22.61 10.44
CA GLY A 94 8.64 22.84 11.88
C GLY A 94 7.18 22.89 12.39
N HIS A 95 6.22 22.43 11.58
CA HIS A 95 4.81 22.35 11.97
C HIS A 95 4.53 21.19 12.92
N ALA A 96 5.33 20.11 12.85
CA ALA A 96 5.34 19.02 13.80
C ALA A 96 6.77 18.53 14.05
N ALA A 97 7.02 17.86 15.17
CA ALA A 97 8.29 17.19 15.45
C ALA A 97 8.18 15.66 15.33
N THR A 98 7.01 15.11 15.65
CA THR A 98 6.75 13.67 15.59
C THR A 98 5.33 13.43 15.14
N VAL A 99 5.17 12.83 13.96
CA VAL A 99 3.88 12.56 13.33
C VAL A 99 3.53 11.08 13.45
N LEU A 100 2.31 10.80 13.89
CA LEU A 100 1.71 9.48 13.91
C LEU A 100 0.74 9.35 12.73
N VAL A 101 1.01 8.41 11.82
CA VAL A 101 0.09 8.04 10.73
C VAL A 101 -0.63 6.76 11.12
N THR A 102 -1.97 6.75 11.14
CA THR A 102 -2.73 5.59 11.61
C THR A 102 -3.68 5.03 10.55
N HIS A 103 -3.89 3.72 10.63
CA HIS A 103 -4.84 2.97 9.84
C HIS A 103 -5.58 1.96 10.71
N GLY A 104 -6.89 1.82 10.50
CA GLY A 104 -7.70 0.77 11.09
C GLY A 104 -8.98 0.60 10.28
N GLU A 105 -9.27 -0.62 9.88
CA GLU A 105 -10.51 -0.95 9.15
C GLU A 105 -11.06 -2.31 9.56
N SER A 106 -12.37 -2.35 9.78
CA SER A 106 -13.15 -3.56 9.99
C SER A 106 -13.84 -3.96 8.66
N GLY A 107 -13.02 -4.21 7.65
CA GLY A 107 -13.49 -4.47 6.27
C GLY A 107 -14.31 -5.75 6.17
N LYS A 108 -13.93 -6.80 6.90
CA LYS A 108 -14.60 -8.10 6.92
C LYS A 108 -15.76 -8.13 7.89
N SER A 109 -15.51 -7.80 9.16
CA SER A 109 -16.51 -7.90 10.24
C SER A 109 -17.46 -6.72 10.30
N ARG A 110 -17.08 -5.58 9.70
CA ARG A 110 -17.86 -4.34 9.60
C ARG A 110 -18.32 -3.76 10.92
N VAL A 111 -17.51 -3.89 11.95
CA VAL A 111 -17.81 -3.35 13.28
C VAL A 111 -17.61 -1.83 13.29
N GLY A 112 -18.69 -1.08 13.41
CA GLY A 112 -18.66 0.40 13.34
C GLY A 112 -18.43 0.99 11.94
N ALA A 113 -18.49 0.15 10.88
CA ALA A 113 -18.37 0.60 9.51
C ALA A 113 -19.73 0.77 8.84
N ALA A 114 -19.92 1.89 8.13
CA ALA A 114 -21.09 2.08 7.28
C ALA A 114 -21.02 1.16 6.05
N ARG A 115 -22.16 0.65 5.60
CA ARG A 115 -22.25 0.00 4.28
C ARG A 115 -22.32 1.12 3.23
N GLY A 116 -21.31 1.21 2.36
CA GLY A 116 -21.26 2.19 1.29
C GLY A 116 -21.63 1.58 -0.07
N ALA A 117 -22.70 2.10 -0.68
CA ALA A 117 -22.78 2.23 -2.13
C ALA A 117 -22.18 3.61 -2.49
N PHE A 118 -21.84 3.84 -3.76
CA PHE A 118 -21.51 5.19 -4.21
C PHE A 118 -22.67 6.14 -3.88
N PRO A 119 -22.42 7.29 -3.24
CA PRO A 119 -23.47 8.28 -3.04
C PRO A 119 -24.12 8.63 -4.37
N ALA A 120 -25.44 8.73 -4.42
CA ALA A 120 -26.17 9.00 -5.67
C ALA A 120 -25.72 10.28 -6.39
N SER A 121 -25.16 11.23 -5.65
CA SER A 121 -24.58 12.47 -6.18
C SER A 121 -23.13 12.31 -6.69
N SER A 122 -22.48 11.16 -6.47
CA SER A 122 -21.11 10.97 -6.93
C SER A 122 -21.03 10.79 -8.44
N PRO A 123 -19.94 11.24 -9.08
CA PRO A 123 -19.73 11.01 -10.50
C PRO A 123 -19.77 9.53 -10.91
N ASN A 124 -19.24 8.62 -10.07
CA ASN A 124 -19.32 7.19 -10.32
C ASN A 124 -20.78 6.70 -10.40
N ALA A 125 -21.64 7.12 -9.47
CA ALA A 125 -23.05 6.73 -9.46
C ALA A 125 -23.81 7.25 -10.68
N GLN A 126 -23.43 8.44 -11.19
CA GLN A 126 -24.11 9.08 -12.31
C GLN A 126 -23.61 8.63 -13.68
N PHE A 127 -22.29 8.38 -13.82
CA PHE A 127 -21.65 8.21 -15.12
C PHE A 127 -21.05 6.81 -15.35
N GLU A 128 -20.90 5.98 -14.31
CA GLU A 128 -20.33 4.62 -14.45
C GLU A 128 -21.29 3.53 -14.03
N VAL A 129 -22.00 3.69 -12.91
CA VAL A 129 -22.97 2.68 -12.42
C VAL A 129 -24.06 2.35 -13.45
N PRO A 130 -24.63 3.29 -14.23
CA PRO A 130 -25.62 2.99 -15.26
C PRO A 130 -25.11 2.04 -16.36
N TYR A 131 -23.80 1.94 -16.53
CA TYR A 131 -23.13 1.05 -17.48
C TYR A 131 -22.64 -0.27 -16.84
N GLY A 132 -23.04 -0.56 -15.60
CA GLY A 132 -22.72 -1.81 -14.91
C GLY A 132 -21.46 -1.77 -14.05
N VAL A 133 -20.85 -0.60 -13.85
CA VAL A 133 -19.68 -0.43 -12.98
C VAL A 133 -20.14 -0.26 -11.53
N THR A 134 -20.35 -1.38 -10.83
CA THR A 134 -20.99 -1.40 -9.51
C THR A 134 -20.02 -1.50 -8.33
N GLY A 135 -18.72 -1.64 -8.58
CA GLY A 135 -17.70 -1.75 -7.53
C GLY A 135 -16.30 -2.01 -8.08
N PRO A 136 -15.30 -2.12 -7.20
CA PRO A 136 -13.90 -2.23 -7.60
C PRO A 136 -13.60 -3.30 -8.65
N PRO A 137 -14.10 -4.55 -8.57
CA PRO A 137 -13.80 -5.55 -9.60
C PRO A 137 -14.23 -5.12 -10.99
N SER A 138 -15.46 -4.59 -11.14
CA SER A 138 -15.96 -4.16 -12.45
C SER A 138 -15.31 -2.87 -12.95
N MET A 139 -14.81 -2.03 -12.06
CA MET A 139 -14.09 -0.80 -12.44
C MET A 139 -12.73 -1.13 -13.07
N PHE A 140 -11.98 -2.06 -12.51
CA PHE A 140 -10.65 -2.43 -13.00
C PHE A 140 -10.65 -3.28 -14.27
N THR A 141 -11.76 -3.96 -14.59
CA THR A 141 -11.79 -4.87 -15.76
C THR A 141 -11.68 -4.14 -17.08
N ILE A 142 -12.18 -2.92 -17.21
CA ILE A 142 -12.10 -2.16 -18.47
C ILE A 142 -10.65 -1.86 -18.86
N PRO A 143 -9.83 -1.25 -17.98
CA PRO A 143 -8.40 -1.09 -18.25
C PRO A 143 -7.69 -2.42 -18.53
N LEU A 144 -7.94 -3.44 -17.72
CA LEU A 144 -7.31 -4.74 -17.87
C LEU A 144 -7.61 -5.37 -19.23
N LEU A 145 -8.87 -5.38 -19.67
CA LEU A 145 -9.25 -5.91 -20.98
C LEU A 145 -8.60 -5.16 -22.14
N ARG A 146 -8.46 -3.85 -22.01
CA ARG A 146 -7.73 -3.04 -23.00
C ARG A 146 -6.26 -3.40 -23.03
N TYR A 147 -5.62 -3.53 -21.85
CA TYR A 147 -4.23 -3.92 -21.73
C TYR A 147 -3.98 -5.33 -22.32
N MET A 148 -4.81 -6.32 -21.96
CA MET A 148 -4.73 -7.68 -22.49
C MET A 148 -4.82 -7.69 -24.01
N LYS A 149 -5.73 -6.91 -24.60
CA LYS A 149 -5.90 -6.82 -26.05
C LYS A 149 -4.71 -6.17 -26.74
N GLU A 150 -4.14 -5.14 -26.14
CA GLU A 150 -3.08 -4.36 -26.77
C GLU A 150 -1.71 -5.02 -26.66
N PHE A 151 -1.40 -5.60 -25.51
CA PHE A 151 -0.09 -6.18 -25.21
C PHE A 151 -0.07 -7.73 -25.22
N GLY A 152 -1.20 -8.37 -25.41
CA GLY A 152 -1.26 -9.83 -25.45
C GLY A 152 -1.07 -10.51 -24.10
N LEU A 153 -1.32 -9.80 -22.97
CA LEU A 153 -1.27 -10.40 -21.64
C LEU A 153 -2.23 -11.59 -21.57
N THR A 154 -1.72 -12.77 -21.23
CA THR A 154 -2.53 -14.00 -21.14
C THR A 154 -3.14 -14.15 -19.75
N ALA A 155 -4.16 -15.00 -19.64
CA ALA A 155 -4.78 -15.32 -18.35
C ALA A 155 -3.79 -16.02 -17.41
N GLU A 156 -2.88 -16.84 -17.93
CA GLU A 156 -1.83 -17.54 -17.17
C GLU A 156 -0.81 -16.58 -16.61
N GLN A 157 -0.40 -15.58 -17.39
CA GLN A 157 0.51 -14.52 -16.93
C GLN A 157 -0.14 -13.67 -15.84
N LEU A 158 -1.43 -13.36 -15.98
CA LEU A 158 -2.18 -12.64 -14.94
C LEU A 158 -2.28 -13.48 -13.65
N ALA A 159 -2.61 -14.77 -13.78
CA ALA A 159 -2.71 -15.70 -12.66
C ALA A 159 -1.37 -15.89 -11.93
N SER A 160 -0.25 -15.82 -12.65
CA SER A 160 1.10 -15.95 -12.08
C SER A 160 1.41 -14.89 -11.03
N VAL A 161 0.78 -13.72 -11.07
CA VAL A 161 0.91 -12.69 -10.01
C VAL A 161 0.43 -13.22 -8.67
N ALA A 162 -0.74 -13.86 -8.63
CA ALA A 162 -1.28 -14.44 -7.40
C ALA A 162 -0.42 -15.61 -6.89
N VAL A 163 0.12 -16.42 -7.79
CA VAL A 163 1.03 -17.53 -7.46
C VAL A 163 2.33 -17.00 -6.85
N ALA A 164 2.96 -15.99 -7.45
CA ALA A 164 4.19 -15.39 -6.96
C ALA A 164 4.01 -14.81 -5.53
N GLN A 165 2.93 -14.10 -5.30
CA GLN A 165 2.64 -13.54 -3.98
C GLN A 165 2.30 -14.62 -2.95
N ARG A 166 1.62 -15.71 -3.34
CA ARG A 166 1.36 -16.84 -2.45
C ARG A 166 2.64 -17.55 -2.03
N LYS A 167 3.67 -17.60 -2.87
CA LYS A 167 5.00 -18.13 -2.51
C LYS A 167 5.67 -17.29 -1.41
N TRP A 168 5.51 -15.97 -1.43
CA TRP A 168 5.93 -15.11 -0.33
C TRP A 168 5.09 -15.31 0.93
N ALA A 169 3.77 -15.34 0.79
CA ALA A 169 2.84 -15.55 1.89
C ALA A 169 3.07 -16.88 2.62
N ALA A 170 3.46 -17.95 1.91
CA ALA A 170 3.79 -19.24 2.50
C ALA A 170 4.95 -19.16 3.51
N ARG A 171 5.82 -18.15 3.39
CA ARG A 171 6.96 -17.89 4.28
C ARG A 171 6.61 -16.91 5.41
N ASN A 172 5.40 -16.33 5.40
CA ASN A 172 4.97 -15.35 6.39
C ASN A 172 3.88 -15.94 7.32
N PRO A 173 4.18 -16.23 8.58
CA PRO A 173 3.21 -16.83 9.51
C PRO A 173 1.99 -15.94 9.78
N ARG A 174 2.09 -14.63 9.54
CA ARG A 174 0.96 -13.69 9.69
C ARG A 174 0.06 -13.64 8.46
N ALA A 175 0.49 -14.16 7.29
CA ALA A 175 -0.31 -14.12 6.08
C ALA A 175 -1.60 -14.94 6.24
N ARG A 176 -2.71 -14.39 5.75
CA ARG A 176 -4.04 -15.01 5.90
C ARG A 176 -4.16 -16.30 5.11
N TYR A 177 -3.58 -16.34 3.90
CA TYR A 177 -3.54 -17.54 3.06
C TYR A 177 -2.10 -17.90 2.73
N ARG A 178 -1.70 -19.13 3.10
CA ARG A 178 -0.31 -19.59 3.00
C ARG A 178 -0.16 -20.86 2.17
N ASP A 179 -1.25 -21.60 1.97
CA ASP A 179 -1.18 -22.85 1.21
C ASP A 179 -0.80 -22.54 -0.24
N PRO A 180 0.17 -23.26 -0.81
CA PRO A 180 0.57 -23.06 -2.20
C PRO A 180 -0.60 -23.17 -3.16
N ILE A 181 -0.56 -22.40 -4.23
CA ILE A 181 -1.52 -22.47 -5.34
C ILE A 181 -0.77 -22.53 -6.66
N THR A 182 -1.41 -23.09 -7.68
CA THR A 182 -0.93 -23.13 -9.06
C THR A 182 -1.69 -22.14 -9.94
N VAL A 183 -1.22 -21.90 -11.15
CA VAL A 183 -1.93 -21.13 -12.18
C VAL A 183 -3.30 -21.75 -12.47
N GLU A 184 -3.36 -23.08 -12.54
CA GLU A 184 -4.60 -23.82 -12.77
C GLU A 184 -5.61 -23.62 -11.64
N ASP A 185 -5.16 -23.60 -10.37
CA ASP A 185 -6.01 -23.29 -9.22
C ASP A 185 -6.61 -21.89 -9.31
N VAL A 186 -5.80 -20.90 -9.75
CA VAL A 186 -6.27 -19.53 -9.95
C VAL A 186 -7.34 -19.46 -11.01
N LEU A 187 -7.06 -20.05 -12.18
CA LEU A 187 -7.97 -20.03 -13.33
C LEU A 187 -9.25 -20.88 -13.09
N ALA A 188 -9.18 -21.92 -12.27
CA ALA A 188 -10.33 -22.71 -11.85
C ALA A 188 -11.16 -22.03 -10.75
N SER A 189 -10.63 -21.00 -10.08
CA SER A 189 -11.37 -20.30 -9.05
C SER A 189 -12.54 -19.49 -9.64
N ARG A 190 -13.53 -19.18 -8.78
CA ARG A 190 -14.76 -18.50 -9.25
C ARG A 190 -14.45 -17.18 -9.97
N MET A 191 -15.05 -16.99 -11.15
CA MET A 191 -15.05 -15.71 -11.85
C MET A 191 -15.78 -14.64 -11.02
N ILE A 192 -15.15 -13.52 -10.76
CA ILE A 192 -15.72 -12.39 -10.03
C ILE A 192 -16.25 -11.32 -11.00
N SER A 193 -15.41 -10.89 -11.92
CA SER A 193 -15.73 -9.94 -13.00
C SER A 193 -14.76 -10.20 -14.14
N TYR A 194 -15.23 -10.65 -15.29
CA TYR A 194 -14.36 -11.04 -16.39
C TYR A 194 -13.32 -9.96 -16.72
N PRO A 195 -12.01 -10.29 -16.80
CA PRO A 195 -11.41 -11.62 -16.74
C PRO A 195 -10.92 -12.05 -15.34
N LEU A 196 -11.23 -11.32 -14.28
CA LEU A 196 -10.72 -11.55 -12.93
C LEU A 196 -11.41 -12.70 -12.21
N HIS A 197 -10.61 -13.67 -11.74
CA HIS A 197 -11.03 -14.74 -10.85
C HIS A 197 -10.85 -14.37 -9.38
N LEU A 198 -11.43 -15.15 -8.48
CA LEU A 198 -11.41 -14.90 -7.03
C LEU A 198 -10.00 -14.77 -6.48
N LEU A 199 -9.07 -15.61 -6.88
CA LEU A 199 -7.69 -15.58 -6.37
C LEU A 199 -6.83 -14.44 -6.97
N GLU A 200 -7.35 -13.73 -7.96
CA GLU A 200 -6.77 -12.52 -8.55
C GLU A 200 -7.30 -11.23 -7.91
N CYS A 201 -8.23 -11.35 -6.95
CA CYS A 201 -8.81 -10.25 -6.20
C CYS A 201 -8.25 -10.23 -4.77
N CYS A 202 -8.04 -9.02 -4.23
CA CYS A 202 -7.56 -8.86 -2.87
C CYS A 202 -8.51 -9.46 -1.84
N LEU A 203 -7.94 -9.79 -0.70
CA LEU A 203 -8.67 -10.28 0.47
C LEU A 203 -9.62 -9.21 1.02
N VAL A 204 -10.58 -9.65 1.83
CA VAL A 204 -11.37 -8.77 2.68
C VAL A 204 -11.14 -9.20 4.12
N THR A 205 -10.46 -8.36 4.90
CA THR A 205 -10.02 -8.64 6.27
C THR A 205 -10.30 -7.46 7.19
N ASP A 206 -10.05 -7.67 8.48
CA ASP A 206 -9.99 -6.64 9.51
C ASP A 206 -8.53 -6.46 9.93
N GLY A 207 -8.16 -5.27 10.36
CA GLY A 207 -6.83 -4.96 10.86
C GLY A 207 -6.45 -3.50 10.65
N GLY A 208 -5.22 -3.20 10.95
CA GLY A 208 -4.66 -1.87 10.81
C GLY A 208 -3.20 -1.81 11.23
N GLY A 209 -2.74 -0.60 11.43
CA GLY A 209 -1.40 -0.35 11.89
C GLY A 209 -1.09 1.14 11.91
N ALA A 210 0.15 1.49 12.23
CA ALA A 210 0.58 2.87 12.25
C ALA A 210 2.08 3.00 11.97
N LEU A 211 2.48 4.24 11.68
CA LEU A 211 3.86 4.67 11.52
C LEU A 211 4.13 5.86 12.44
N VAL A 212 5.34 5.93 12.96
CA VAL A 212 5.87 7.11 13.65
C VAL A 212 6.97 7.72 12.81
N ILE A 213 6.81 8.99 12.45
CA ILE A 213 7.71 9.73 11.57
C ILE A 213 8.31 10.90 12.35
N THR A 214 9.62 11.05 12.28
CA THR A 214 10.34 12.14 12.98
C THR A 214 11.64 12.49 12.26
N SER A 215 12.40 13.49 12.76
CA SER A 215 13.71 13.79 12.21
C SER A 215 14.73 12.68 12.52
N ALA A 216 15.70 12.47 11.64
CA ALA A 216 16.79 11.51 11.86
C ALA A 216 17.63 11.90 13.10
N GLU A 217 17.74 13.19 13.41
CA GLU A 217 18.41 13.67 14.64
C GLU A 217 17.70 13.14 15.89
N ARG A 218 16.37 13.29 15.96
CA ARG A 218 15.58 12.79 17.08
C ARG A 218 15.57 11.25 17.15
N ALA A 219 15.61 10.59 16.01
CA ALA A 219 15.59 9.12 15.93
C ALA A 219 16.92 8.46 16.33
N ARG A 220 18.02 9.22 16.43
CA ARG A 220 19.36 8.70 16.75
C ARG A 220 19.41 7.92 18.06
N ASP A 221 18.67 8.40 19.05
CA ASP A 221 18.67 7.85 20.42
C ASP A 221 17.50 6.86 20.65
N LEU A 222 16.74 6.54 19.60
CA LEU A 222 15.63 5.60 19.69
C LEU A 222 16.10 4.13 19.51
N PRO A 223 15.39 3.17 20.09
CA PRO A 223 15.87 1.78 20.18
C PRO A 223 15.87 1.01 18.87
N ARG A 224 15.14 1.47 17.85
CA ARG A 224 15.04 0.80 16.55
C ARG A 224 15.85 1.53 15.49
N PRO A 225 16.49 0.80 14.57
CA PRO A 225 17.13 1.43 13.41
C PRO A 225 16.08 2.24 12.63
N PRO A 226 16.34 3.53 12.38
CA PRO A 226 15.45 4.35 11.59
C PRO A 226 15.48 3.92 10.12
N VAL A 227 14.34 4.09 9.42
CA VAL A 227 14.26 3.92 7.97
C VAL A 227 14.14 5.30 7.34
N HIS A 228 15.12 5.65 6.51
CA HIS A 228 15.21 6.96 5.85
C HIS A 228 14.20 7.07 4.71
N ILE A 229 13.53 8.21 4.61
CA ILE A 229 12.64 8.55 3.51
C ILE A 229 13.47 9.39 2.53
N LEU A 230 14.00 8.74 1.48
CA LEU A 230 14.89 9.38 0.52
C LEU A 230 14.14 10.20 -0.51
N GLY A 231 12.95 9.75 -0.91
CA GLY A 231 12.14 10.44 -1.90
C GLY A 231 10.66 10.09 -1.76
N THR A 232 9.84 11.06 -2.15
CA THR A 232 8.38 10.98 -2.09
C THR A 232 7.79 11.56 -3.36
N GLY A 233 6.68 11.01 -3.82
CA GLY A 233 5.93 11.58 -4.94
C GLY A 233 4.44 11.31 -4.81
N GLU A 234 3.62 12.23 -5.29
CA GLU A 234 2.17 12.07 -5.32
C GLU A 234 1.58 12.67 -6.59
N THR A 235 0.53 12.05 -7.09
CA THR A 235 -0.15 12.55 -8.28
C THR A 235 -1.59 12.07 -8.32
N PHE A 236 -2.44 12.88 -8.89
CA PHE A 236 -3.83 12.57 -9.19
C PHE A 236 -4.03 12.57 -10.71
N GLU A 237 -4.83 11.66 -11.22
CA GLU A 237 -5.14 11.57 -12.65
C GLU A 237 -6.60 11.91 -12.91
N SER A 238 -7.54 11.08 -12.44
CA SER A 238 -8.97 11.24 -12.68
C SER A 238 -9.80 10.62 -11.57
N PRO A 239 -10.93 11.20 -11.17
CA PRO A 239 -11.83 10.59 -10.20
C PRO A 239 -12.61 9.38 -10.76
N LEU A 240 -12.62 9.18 -12.08
CA LEU A 240 -13.35 8.14 -12.79
C LEU A 240 -12.42 7.32 -13.66
N ILE A 241 -12.56 6.00 -13.64
CA ILE A 241 -11.80 5.10 -14.51
C ILE A 241 -12.10 5.37 -15.98
N SER A 242 -13.36 5.68 -16.29
CA SER A 242 -13.83 6.01 -17.65
C SER A 242 -13.20 7.27 -18.24
N GLN A 243 -12.54 8.09 -17.41
CA GLN A 243 -11.86 9.32 -17.82
C GLN A 243 -10.33 9.19 -17.84
N MET A 244 -9.77 8.01 -17.64
CA MET A 244 -8.35 7.77 -17.86
C MET A 244 -7.98 8.13 -19.30
N ALA A 245 -6.87 8.85 -19.49
CA ALA A 245 -6.39 9.22 -20.81
C ALA A 245 -5.95 8.02 -21.66
N ASP A 246 -5.40 7.00 -21.00
CA ASP A 246 -4.99 5.72 -21.58
C ASP A 246 -5.29 4.60 -20.57
N PHE A 247 -6.13 3.65 -20.94
CA PHE A 247 -6.50 2.52 -20.07
C PHE A 247 -5.36 1.51 -19.86
N THR A 248 -4.29 1.58 -20.62
CA THR A 248 -3.18 0.63 -20.55
C THR A 248 -2.03 1.10 -19.65
N THR A 249 -2.16 2.27 -19.01
CA THR A 249 -1.14 2.87 -18.15
C THR A 249 -1.79 3.83 -17.15
N SER A 250 -1.18 4.01 -15.98
CA SER A 250 -1.56 5.02 -15.01
C SER A 250 -0.60 6.22 -15.07
N ALA A 251 -1.11 7.37 -15.47
CA ALA A 251 -0.33 8.60 -15.41
C ALA A 251 0.03 8.99 -13.97
N ALA A 252 -0.83 8.62 -13.00
CA ALA A 252 -0.55 8.86 -11.60
C ALA A 252 0.68 8.04 -11.12
N PHE A 253 0.80 6.76 -11.50
CA PHE A 253 1.95 5.93 -11.17
C PHE A 253 3.24 6.49 -11.75
N ARG A 254 3.24 6.81 -13.05
CA ARG A 254 4.42 7.35 -13.73
C ARG A 254 4.93 8.66 -13.12
N ARG A 255 4.02 9.59 -12.82
CA ARG A 255 4.41 10.92 -12.31
C ARG A 255 4.88 10.84 -10.86
N SER A 256 4.15 10.12 -9.99
CA SER A 256 4.56 9.98 -8.58
C SER A 256 5.89 9.25 -8.45
N SER A 257 6.15 8.22 -9.28
CA SER A 257 7.44 7.53 -9.26
C SER A 257 8.59 8.41 -9.76
N ALA A 258 8.39 9.11 -10.89
CA ALA A 258 9.42 10.02 -11.42
C ALA A 258 9.82 11.09 -10.40
N GLU A 259 8.85 11.66 -9.67
CA GLU A 259 9.11 12.62 -8.60
C GLU A 259 9.90 12.00 -7.44
N ALA A 260 9.46 10.82 -6.94
CA ALA A 260 10.11 10.14 -5.83
C ALA A 260 11.56 9.71 -6.16
N PHE A 261 11.79 9.18 -7.35
CA PHE A 261 13.14 8.80 -7.82
C PHE A 261 14.04 10.02 -7.99
N ALA A 262 13.51 11.13 -8.52
CA ALA A 262 14.27 12.38 -8.69
C ALA A 262 14.64 12.98 -7.32
N GLU A 263 13.74 12.99 -6.32
CA GLU A 263 14.04 13.46 -4.97
C GLU A 263 15.09 12.56 -4.29
N ALA A 264 14.97 11.25 -4.46
CA ALA A 264 15.91 10.28 -3.88
C ALA A 264 17.29 10.28 -4.55
N GLY A 265 17.38 10.72 -5.80
CA GLY A 265 18.63 10.72 -6.57
C GLY A 265 19.13 9.32 -6.93
N ILE A 266 18.24 8.34 -7.07
CA ILE A 266 18.55 6.94 -7.38
C ILE A 266 18.06 6.54 -8.77
N THR A 267 18.54 5.40 -9.25
CA THR A 267 18.06 4.72 -10.47
C THR A 267 17.31 3.43 -10.15
N HIS A 268 16.64 2.84 -11.12
CA HIS A 268 15.95 1.55 -10.96
C HIS A 268 16.93 0.40 -10.62
N GLY A 269 18.18 0.52 -11.05
CA GLY A 269 19.23 -0.48 -10.75
C GLY A 269 19.69 -0.50 -9.29
N ASP A 270 19.35 0.53 -8.52
CA ASP A 270 19.68 0.63 -7.09
C ASP A 270 18.63 0.01 -6.18
N VAL A 271 17.49 -0.43 -6.74
CA VAL A 271 16.33 -0.91 -5.97
C VAL A 271 16.41 -2.41 -5.73
N ASP A 272 16.39 -2.81 -4.47
CA ASP A 272 16.50 -4.21 -4.04
C ASP A 272 15.14 -4.87 -3.78
N HIS A 273 14.12 -4.07 -3.49
CA HIS A 273 12.83 -4.55 -3.01
C HIS A 273 11.68 -3.63 -3.44
N LEU A 274 10.57 -4.23 -3.84
CA LEU A 274 9.35 -3.53 -4.24
C LEU A 274 8.15 -3.92 -3.39
N MET A 275 7.35 -2.92 -3.03
CA MET A 275 5.99 -3.10 -2.55
C MET A 275 5.03 -2.32 -3.45
N ILE A 276 4.33 -3.02 -4.31
CA ILE A 276 3.37 -2.44 -5.26
C ILE A 276 1.95 -2.84 -4.85
N TYR A 277 1.05 -1.87 -4.77
CA TYR A 277 -0.35 -2.12 -4.40
C TYR A 277 -1.00 -3.13 -5.33
N ASP A 278 -1.69 -4.11 -4.76
CA ASP A 278 -2.25 -5.26 -5.46
C ASP A 278 -3.71 -5.56 -5.04
N ALA A 279 -4.58 -4.56 -5.15
CA ALA A 279 -6.02 -4.81 -5.01
C ALA A 279 -6.53 -5.89 -5.98
N PHE A 280 -5.88 -6.01 -7.13
CA PHE A 280 -6.12 -7.03 -8.17
C PHE A 280 -4.80 -7.39 -8.85
N ALA A 281 -4.72 -8.58 -9.40
CA ALA A 281 -3.47 -9.14 -9.96
C ALA A 281 -2.83 -8.28 -11.07
N HIS A 282 -3.60 -7.51 -11.83
CA HIS A 282 -3.03 -6.66 -12.89
C HIS A 282 -2.38 -5.37 -12.36
N VAL A 283 -2.71 -4.90 -11.17
CA VAL A 283 -2.15 -3.64 -10.65
C VAL A 283 -0.63 -3.68 -10.49
N PRO A 284 0.00 -4.77 -9.98
CA PRO A 284 1.45 -4.91 -10.01
C PRO A 284 2.07 -4.94 -11.41
N ILE A 285 1.36 -5.45 -12.42
CA ILE A 285 1.81 -5.42 -13.82
C ILE A 285 1.96 -3.98 -14.28
N TYR A 286 0.90 -3.17 -14.10
CA TYR A 286 0.96 -1.72 -14.39
C TYR A 286 2.06 -1.04 -13.57
N GLY A 287 2.17 -1.41 -12.29
CA GLY A 287 3.19 -0.83 -11.41
C GLY A 287 4.61 -1.06 -11.91
N LEU A 288 4.98 -2.27 -12.28
CA LEU A 288 6.32 -2.58 -12.80
C LEU A 288 6.68 -1.78 -14.06
N GLU A 289 5.71 -1.55 -14.94
CA GLU A 289 5.90 -0.82 -16.19
C GLU A 289 5.84 0.70 -15.97
N ASP A 290 4.84 1.19 -15.26
CA ASP A 290 4.62 2.61 -15.07
C ASP A 290 5.64 3.25 -14.10
N LEU A 291 6.22 2.47 -13.18
CA LEU A 291 7.35 2.92 -12.38
C LEU A 291 8.68 2.91 -13.18
N GLY A 292 8.71 2.29 -14.35
CA GLY A 292 9.86 2.28 -15.24
C GLY A 292 10.83 1.11 -15.06
N PHE A 293 10.45 0.07 -14.28
CA PHE A 293 11.31 -1.12 -14.13
C PHE A 293 11.33 -1.99 -15.38
N LEU A 294 10.25 -2.00 -16.15
CA LEU A 294 10.11 -2.80 -17.37
C LEU A 294 9.46 -1.99 -18.50
N PRO A 295 9.76 -2.32 -19.76
CA PRO A 295 9.01 -1.83 -20.90
C PRO A 295 7.54 -2.26 -20.84
N ARG A 296 6.67 -1.52 -21.50
CA ARG A 296 5.23 -1.83 -21.58
C ARG A 296 5.00 -3.17 -22.28
N GLY A 297 4.12 -3.99 -21.68
CA GLY A 297 3.77 -5.31 -22.20
C GLY A 297 4.67 -6.45 -21.71
N GLU A 298 5.72 -6.17 -20.94
CA GLU A 298 6.69 -7.20 -20.53
C GLU A 298 6.48 -7.70 -19.09
N ALA A 299 5.76 -6.96 -18.24
CA ALA A 299 5.65 -7.31 -16.83
C ALA A 299 4.93 -8.65 -16.57
N GLY A 300 3.96 -9.01 -17.39
CA GLY A 300 3.26 -10.29 -17.26
C GLY A 300 4.20 -11.49 -17.44
N ALA A 301 5.04 -11.47 -18.48
CA ALA A 301 6.05 -12.50 -18.73
C ALA A 301 7.12 -12.53 -17.63
N PHE A 302 7.62 -11.36 -17.24
CA PHE A 302 8.61 -11.21 -16.17
C PHE A 302 8.16 -11.85 -14.84
N ILE A 303 6.89 -11.65 -14.44
CA ILE A 303 6.35 -12.26 -13.23
C ILE A 303 6.20 -13.77 -13.42
N ALA A 304 5.66 -14.21 -14.57
CA ALA A 304 5.47 -15.63 -14.88
C ALA A 304 6.79 -16.43 -14.93
N GLU A 305 7.90 -15.78 -15.28
CA GLU A 305 9.25 -16.33 -15.25
C GLU A 305 9.86 -16.39 -13.83
N GLY A 306 9.13 -15.94 -12.80
CA GLY A 306 9.54 -16.05 -11.40
C GLY A 306 10.45 -14.93 -10.89
N HIS A 307 10.64 -13.86 -11.65
CA HIS A 307 11.58 -12.79 -11.27
C HIS A 307 11.17 -11.96 -10.05
N THR A 308 9.88 -12.02 -9.67
CA THR A 308 9.35 -11.32 -8.48
C THR A 308 9.17 -12.22 -7.25
N GLU A 309 9.47 -13.51 -7.41
CA GLU A 309 9.31 -14.55 -6.39
C GLU A 309 10.49 -14.60 -5.41
N PRO A 310 10.39 -15.41 -4.32
CA PRO A 310 11.52 -15.66 -3.45
C PRO A 310 12.74 -16.21 -4.22
N GLY A 311 13.83 -15.45 -4.23
CA GLY A 311 15.05 -15.75 -4.99
C GLY A 311 15.07 -15.17 -6.40
N GLY A 312 14.00 -14.51 -6.84
CA GLY A 312 13.96 -13.75 -8.08
C GLY A 312 14.81 -12.47 -8.02
N ARG A 313 15.06 -11.88 -9.17
CA ARG A 313 15.97 -10.72 -9.28
C ARG A 313 15.38 -9.40 -8.79
N LEU A 314 14.05 -9.31 -8.66
CA LEU A 314 13.33 -8.11 -8.17
C LEU A 314 12.20 -8.53 -7.23
N PRO A 315 12.51 -8.88 -5.97
CA PRO A 315 11.55 -9.32 -4.99
C PRO A 315 10.41 -8.32 -4.80
N MET A 316 9.15 -8.77 -4.94
CA MET A 316 7.99 -7.90 -4.89
C MET A 316 6.90 -8.48 -3.97
N ASN A 317 6.26 -7.60 -3.16
CA ASN A 317 5.15 -7.93 -2.28
C ASN A 317 5.46 -9.09 -1.31
N THR A 318 6.60 -8.97 -0.64
CA THR A 318 7.25 -10.03 0.13
C THR A 318 6.52 -10.47 1.39
N ASN A 319 5.51 -9.72 1.85
CA ASN A 319 4.60 -10.18 2.90
C ASN A 319 3.49 -11.11 2.36
N GLY A 320 3.28 -11.18 1.05
CA GLY A 320 2.22 -11.92 0.38
C GLY A 320 1.16 -11.05 -0.28
N GLY A 321 1.30 -9.73 -0.19
CA GLY A 321 0.43 -8.77 -0.87
C GLY A 321 -1.01 -8.73 -0.36
N GLY A 322 -1.83 -7.90 -0.96
CA GLY A 322 -3.27 -7.85 -0.74
C GLY A 322 -3.98 -9.12 -1.19
N LEU A 323 -3.35 -9.89 -2.08
CA LEU A 323 -3.92 -11.15 -2.60
C LEU A 323 -3.76 -12.34 -1.63
N SER A 324 -2.81 -12.29 -0.68
CA SER A 324 -2.54 -13.42 0.23
C SER A 324 -2.27 -13.05 1.67
N TYR A 325 -1.75 -11.84 1.94
CA TYR A 325 -1.44 -11.39 3.30
C TYR A 325 -2.67 -10.84 4.01
N THR A 326 -3.13 -9.66 3.61
CA THR A 326 -4.29 -8.95 4.18
C THR A 326 -4.72 -7.82 3.27
N HIS A 327 -6.00 -7.46 3.28
CA HIS A 327 -6.51 -6.23 2.67
C HIS A 327 -7.78 -5.80 3.39
N THR A 328 -7.68 -4.77 4.22
CA THR A 328 -8.77 -4.35 5.12
C THR A 328 -9.80 -3.44 4.45
N GLY A 329 -9.53 -3.03 3.22
CA GLY A 329 -10.21 -2.01 2.41
C GLY A 329 -9.20 -1.04 1.81
N MET A 330 -8.08 -0.81 2.53
CA MET A 330 -6.92 -0.08 2.07
C MET A 330 -5.64 -0.83 2.47
N TYR A 331 -4.67 -0.90 1.55
CA TYR A 331 -3.47 -1.72 1.75
C TYR A 331 -2.17 -0.92 1.90
N GLY A 332 -2.17 0.38 1.57
CA GLY A 332 -0.95 1.20 1.55
C GLY A 332 -0.15 1.22 2.85
N MET A 333 -0.81 1.15 4.02
CA MET A 333 -0.12 1.06 5.32
C MET A 333 0.74 -0.21 5.40
N PHE A 334 0.22 -1.36 4.98
CA PHE A 334 0.91 -2.65 5.04
C PHE A 334 2.09 -2.73 4.06
N LEU A 335 2.02 -2.00 2.93
CA LEU A 335 3.15 -1.86 1.99
C LEU A 335 4.34 -1.18 2.67
N ILE A 336 4.10 -0.06 3.34
CA ILE A 336 5.15 0.71 4.03
C ILE A 336 5.73 -0.12 5.19
N GLN A 337 4.88 -0.78 5.96
CA GLN A 337 5.30 -1.59 7.11
C GLN A 337 6.17 -2.78 6.68
N GLU A 338 5.84 -3.43 5.57
CA GLU A 338 6.69 -4.50 5.04
C GLU A 338 8.04 -3.96 4.58
N SER A 339 8.07 -2.84 3.86
CA SER A 339 9.33 -2.20 3.46
C SER A 339 10.20 -1.84 4.67
N VAL A 340 9.59 -1.32 5.74
CA VAL A 340 10.31 -1.05 7.00
C VAL A 340 10.88 -2.33 7.60
N ARG A 341 10.11 -3.43 7.63
CA ARG A 341 10.59 -4.74 8.14
C ARG A 341 11.76 -5.26 7.31
N GLN A 342 11.68 -5.18 5.99
CA GLN A 342 12.75 -5.60 5.08
C GLN A 342 14.04 -4.81 5.33
N LEU A 343 13.96 -3.50 5.39
CA LEU A 343 15.09 -2.60 5.60
C LEU A 343 15.70 -2.70 7.01
N ARG A 344 14.94 -3.16 7.99
CA ARG A 344 15.41 -3.44 9.36
C ARG A 344 15.91 -4.87 9.57
N GLY A 345 15.83 -5.75 8.57
CA GLY A 345 16.16 -7.17 8.72
C GLY A 345 15.20 -7.94 9.62
N GLN A 346 13.93 -7.53 9.69
CA GLN A 346 12.90 -8.05 10.60
C GLN A 346 11.73 -8.73 9.84
N ALA A 347 11.80 -8.81 8.53
CA ALA A 347 10.74 -9.42 7.72
C ALA A 347 10.68 -10.93 7.91
N ALA A 348 9.47 -11.50 7.90
CA ALA A 348 9.28 -12.95 8.00
C ALA A 348 9.90 -13.70 6.81
N ALA A 349 9.82 -13.11 5.62
CA ALA A 349 10.47 -13.58 4.39
C ALA A 349 11.50 -12.55 3.93
N GLN A 350 12.65 -12.53 4.61
CA GLN A 350 13.68 -11.52 4.40
C GLN A 350 14.34 -11.61 3.02
N VAL A 351 14.44 -10.48 2.35
CA VAL A 351 15.29 -10.28 1.16
C VAL A 351 16.72 -9.99 1.64
N PRO A 352 17.69 -10.85 1.33
CA PRO A 352 19.06 -10.65 1.79
C PRO A 352 19.66 -9.38 1.21
N GLY A 353 20.26 -8.54 2.08
CA GLY A 353 21.00 -7.35 1.66
C GLY A 353 20.15 -6.20 1.13
N ALA A 354 18.84 -6.21 1.35
CA ALA A 354 17.98 -5.11 0.93
C ALA A 354 18.36 -3.79 1.63
N GLU A 355 18.72 -2.79 0.83
CA GLU A 355 19.11 -1.45 1.30
C GLU A 355 18.15 -0.37 0.81
N ILE A 356 17.53 -0.55 -0.37
CA ILE A 356 16.57 0.37 -0.97
C ILE A 356 15.28 -0.36 -1.31
N SER A 357 14.18 0.16 -0.79
CA SER A 357 12.82 -0.32 -1.05
C SER A 357 11.97 0.78 -1.67
N VAL A 358 11.28 0.47 -2.76
CA VAL A 358 10.29 1.36 -3.37
C VAL A 358 8.89 0.87 -3.02
N VAL A 359 8.07 1.79 -2.54
CA VAL A 359 6.67 1.56 -2.19
C VAL A 359 5.78 2.35 -3.14
N GLN A 360 4.84 1.68 -3.80
CA GLN A 360 3.89 2.30 -4.70
C GLN A 360 2.47 2.02 -4.22
N GLY A 361 1.71 3.07 -3.96
CA GLY A 361 0.31 3.02 -3.55
C GLY A 361 -0.65 3.34 -4.69
N ASN A 362 -1.82 2.70 -4.67
CA ASN A 362 -2.92 2.98 -5.58
C ASN A 362 -4.12 3.53 -4.80
N GLY A 363 -4.63 4.68 -5.24
CA GLY A 363 -5.80 5.33 -4.68
C GLY A 363 -6.98 5.24 -5.63
N GLY A 364 -8.12 4.77 -5.11
CA GLY A 364 -9.27 4.46 -5.96
C GLY A 364 -8.89 3.43 -7.01
N MET A 365 -9.36 3.66 -8.25
CA MET A 365 -9.07 2.76 -9.39
C MET A 365 -8.15 3.51 -10.36
N PHE A 366 -6.84 3.55 -10.06
CA PHE A 366 -5.84 4.38 -10.77
C PHE A 366 -6.04 5.90 -10.68
N MET A 367 -6.90 6.37 -9.74
CA MET A 367 -7.21 7.81 -9.60
C MET A 367 -6.04 8.62 -9.07
N ALA A 368 -5.34 8.05 -8.09
CA ALA A 368 -4.27 8.69 -7.35
C ALA A 368 -3.14 7.71 -7.10
N ALA A 369 -1.93 8.20 -6.97
CA ALA A 369 -0.78 7.42 -6.59
C ALA A 369 0.13 8.19 -5.64
N GLY A 370 0.75 7.45 -4.73
CA GLY A 370 1.91 7.88 -3.96
C GLY A 370 3.04 6.89 -4.18
N THR A 371 4.26 7.40 -4.24
CA THR A 371 5.47 6.60 -4.32
C THR A 371 6.45 7.05 -3.25
N LEU A 372 7.04 6.10 -2.52
CA LEU A 372 8.09 6.36 -1.53
C LEU A 372 9.34 5.59 -1.91
N VAL A 373 10.49 6.23 -1.75
CA VAL A 373 11.81 5.57 -1.78
C VAL A 373 12.34 5.54 -0.35
N LEU A 374 12.50 4.34 0.19
CA LEU A 374 12.93 4.10 1.56
C LEU A 374 14.30 3.42 1.59
N SER A 375 15.12 3.72 2.60
CA SER A 375 16.44 3.09 2.77
C SER A 375 16.80 2.88 4.25
N ASN A 376 17.60 1.85 4.53
CA ASN A 376 18.24 1.66 5.82
C ASN A 376 19.52 2.50 5.99
N ARG A 377 19.92 3.24 4.96
CA ARG A 377 21.06 4.15 4.95
C ARG A 377 20.61 5.58 4.62
N ARG A 378 21.33 6.52 5.16
CA ARG A 378 21.20 7.91 4.76
C ARG A 378 21.76 8.08 3.34
N ALA A 379 21.11 8.93 2.51
CA ALA A 379 21.61 9.32 1.20
C ALA A 379 22.98 10.01 1.29
#